data_b78cb2981ab7cf7363ee1bd24f0696a7
#
_entry.id   b78cb2981ab7cf7363ee1bd24f0696a7
#
_cell.length_a   1.000
_cell.length_b   1.000
_cell.length_c   1.000
_cell.angle_alpha   90.00
_cell.angle_beta   90.00
_cell.angle_gamma   90.00
#
_symmetry.space_group_name_H-M   'P 1'
#
loop_
_entity.id
_entity.type
_entity.pdbx_description
1 polymer ?
#
loop_
_entity_poly.entity_id
_entity_poly.type
_entity_poly.pdbx_seq_one_letter_code
_entity_poly.pdbx_strand_id
1 'polypeptide(L)'
;MRLYTLPKTGAISDLTLAERDTPRPARGQVLVRMRAASLNYRDLMIVTGRYGRGGVAQDRVPLSDGAGEVVEIGEDVTRFGVGDRVAGIFMQNWLGGEVNDSHPGSALGGAVDGVLSEYVLFDQQGLVTLPEHLSFEEGATLPCAAVTAWNALYAGKSPLKAGDSVLLLGTGGVSMFGLQFARAAGARAIQTSSSDDKLARVRELGADDTINYRQTPEWQEEVQRLTDGRGVDHVVEVGGAGTLPRSIESARLGGQVNLIGVLTGGEINPTDIMRKSVLMRGIFVGSREMFEQMNRAIAHHRIKPVIDRTFGFNEARAAFEHLESQQHLGKVVITLD
;
A
#
# COMPACT_ATOMS: atom_id res chain seq x y z
N MET A 1 -17.50 20.81 -7.50
CA MET A 1 -16.54 19.75 -7.78
C MET A 1 -17.22 18.39 -7.82
N ARG A 2 -16.78 17.52 -8.69
CA ARG A 2 -17.26 16.12 -8.77
C ARG A 2 -16.48 15.24 -7.79
N LEU A 3 -17.14 14.24 -7.24
CA LEU A 3 -16.56 13.25 -6.34
C LEU A 3 -17.42 11.98 -6.36
N TYR A 4 -16.84 10.88 -5.88
CA TYR A 4 -17.60 9.67 -5.58
C TYR A 4 -17.88 9.58 -4.10
N THR A 5 -19.08 9.10 -3.75
CA THR A 5 -19.49 8.83 -2.38
C THR A 5 -20.00 7.39 -2.25
N LEU A 6 -20.08 6.94 -1.01
CA LEU A 6 -20.68 5.68 -0.58
C LEU A 6 -21.92 5.98 0.27
N PRO A 7 -23.11 6.20 -0.33
CA PRO A 7 -24.35 6.39 0.42
C PRO A 7 -24.66 5.21 1.35
N LYS A 8 -24.21 4.03 0.96
CA LYS A 8 -24.17 2.79 1.76
C LYS A 8 -23.00 1.93 1.30
N THR A 9 -22.67 0.91 2.08
CA THR A 9 -21.67 -0.09 1.72
C THR A 9 -22.33 -1.44 1.52
N GLY A 10 -21.84 -2.24 0.59
CA GLY A 10 -22.35 -3.58 0.28
C GLY A 10 -21.92 -4.09 -1.09
N ALA A 11 -21.85 -3.22 -2.10
CA ALA A 11 -21.46 -3.58 -3.45
C ALA A 11 -20.72 -2.43 -4.15
N ILE A 12 -19.92 -2.75 -5.16
CA ILE A 12 -19.24 -1.76 -6.01
C ILE A 12 -20.26 -0.83 -6.69
N SER A 13 -21.45 -1.35 -7.03
CA SER A 13 -22.54 -0.55 -7.61
C SER A 13 -23.07 0.56 -6.69
N ASP A 14 -22.80 0.51 -5.38
CA ASP A 14 -23.20 1.55 -4.43
C ASP A 14 -22.34 2.82 -4.54
N LEU A 15 -21.17 2.72 -5.19
CA LEU A 15 -20.32 3.87 -5.49
C LEU A 15 -21.06 4.86 -6.39
N THR A 16 -21.29 6.07 -5.92
CA THR A 16 -22.17 7.06 -6.58
C THR A 16 -21.39 8.33 -6.89
N LEU A 17 -21.46 8.78 -8.16
CA LEU A 17 -20.94 10.08 -8.56
C LEU A 17 -21.86 11.18 -8.00
N ALA A 18 -21.29 12.16 -7.35
CA ALA A 18 -21.99 13.28 -6.72
C ALA A 18 -21.27 14.60 -7.01
N GLU A 19 -21.92 15.70 -6.68
CA GLU A 19 -21.34 17.05 -6.74
C GLU A 19 -21.44 17.72 -5.37
N ARG A 20 -20.41 18.46 -5.02
CA ARG A 20 -20.33 19.34 -3.83
C ARG A 20 -19.67 20.66 -4.21
N ASP A 21 -19.87 21.69 -3.40
CA ASP A 21 -19.10 22.93 -3.54
C ASP A 21 -17.60 22.65 -3.32
N THR A 22 -16.75 23.36 -4.07
CA THR A 22 -15.30 23.28 -3.85
C THR A 22 -14.99 23.97 -2.51
N PRO A 23 -14.36 23.26 -1.56
CA PRO A 23 -14.07 23.86 -0.26
C PRO A 23 -12.94 24.88 -0.36
N ARG A 24 -12.85 25.76 0.65
CA ARG A 24 -11.74 26.70 0.80
C ARG A 24 -10.85 26.32 1.98
N PRO A 25 -9.52 26.48 1.84
CA PRO A 25 -8.62 26.12 2.92
C PRO A 25 -8.73 27.11 4.10
N ALA A 26 -8.89 26.57 5.28
CA ALA A 26 -8.77 27.29 6.54
C ALA A 26 -7.28 27.41 6.94
N ARG A 27 -7.02 28.04 8.10
CA ARG A 27 -5.66 28.18 8.66
C ARG A 27 -4.95 26.83 8.77
N GLY A 28 -3.73 26.73 8.24
CA GLY A 28 -2.92 25.52 8.22
C GLY A 28 -3.35 24.47 7.18
N GLN A 29 -4.41 24.74 6.41
CA GLN A 29 -4.92 23.83 5.39
C GLN A 29 -4.45 24.19 3.99
N VAL A 30 -4.40 23.17 3.14
CA VAL A 30 -4.00 23.22 1.74
C VAL A 30 -5.13 22.62 0.90
N LEU A 31 -5.56 23.32 -0.15
CA LEU A 31 -6.45 22.77 -1.16
C LEU A 31 -5.63 22.12 -2.28
N VAL A 32 -5.83 20.85 -2.48
CA VAL A 32 -5.15 20.06 -3.52
C VAL A 32 -6.15 19.72 -4.62
N ARG A 33 -5.84 20.08 -5.87
CA ARG A 33 -6.50 19.52 -7.04
C ARG A 33 -5.95 18.13 -7.28
N MET A 34 -6.76 17.11 -7.09
CA MET A 34 -6.36 15.73 -7.29
C MET A 34 -6.20 15.46 -8.79
N ARG A 35 -5.11 14.77 -9.14
CA ARG A 35 -4.77 14.40 -10.53
C ARG A 35 -4.83 12.90 -10.74
N ALA A 36 -4.58 12.13 -9.69
CA ALA A 36 -4.69 10.68 -9.71
C ALA A 36 -5.05 10.14 -8.32
N ALA A 37 -5.77 9.03 -8.30
CA ALA A 37 -6.04 8.22 -7.12
C ALA A 37 -5.69 6.76 -7.41
N SER A 38 -5.37 5.97 -6.39
CA SER A 38 -4.96 4.59 -6.54
C SER A 38 -5.69 3.68 -5.56
N LEU A 39 -6.08 2.50 -6.06
CA LEU A 39 -6.86 1.54 -5.29
C LEU A 39 -5.97 0.61 -4.46
N ASN A 40 -6.47 0.23 -3.30
CA ASN A 40 -5.92 -0.78 -2.41
C ASN A 40 -7.00 -1.81 -2.06
N TYR A 41 -6.62 -3.01 -1.66
CA TYR A 41 -7.58 -4.06 -1.28
C TYR A 41 -8.54 -3.61 -0.15
N ARG A 42 -8.07 -2.76 0.78
CA ARG A 42 -8.92 -2.18 1.82
C ARG A 42 -10.07 -1.35 1.28
N ASP A 43 -9.87 -0.68 0.16
CA ASP A 43 -10.92 0.15 -0.46
C ASP A 43 -12.04 -0.72 -1.01
N LEU A 44 -11.71 -1.88 -1.60
CA LEU A 44 -12.68 -2.90 -1.98
C LEU A 44 -13.43 -3.44 -0.76
N MET A 45 -12.73 -3.72 0.36
CA MET A 45 -13.37 -4.14 1.61
C MET A 45 -14.34 -3.07 2.15
N ILE A 46 -13.97 -1.81 2.06
CA ILE A 46 -14.83 -0.68 2.47
C ILE A 46 -16.11 -0.66 1.63
N VAL A 47 -15.96 -0.61 0.30
CA VAL A 47 -17.09 -0.53 -0.63
C VAL A 47 -18.03 -1.73 -0.46
N THR A 48 -17.50 -2.91 -0.24
CA THR A 48 -18.27 -4.15 -0.05
C THR A 48 -18.73 -4.39 1.40
N GLY A 49 -18.53 -3.42 2.31
CA GLY A 49 -18.98 -3.52 3.71
C GLY A 49 -18.25 -4.53 4.58
N ARG A 50 -17.07 -4.98 4.16
CA ARG A 50 -16.26 -6.00 4.86
C ARG A 50 -15.12 -5.40 5.71
N TYR A 51 -14.99 -4.08 5.77
CA TYR A 51 -13.90 -3.41 6.48
C TYR A 51 -14.29 -3.07 7.92
N GLY A 52 -13.60 -3.70 8.87
CA GLY A 52 -13.79 -3.43 10.31
C GLY A 52 -15.15 -3.90 10.85
N ARG A 53 -15.37 -3.69 12.17
CA ARG A 53 -16.61 -4.10 12.86
C ARG A 53 -17.72 -3.06 12.81
N GLY A 54 -17.41 -1.80 12.47
CA GLY A 54 -18.36 -0.67 12.52
C GLY A 54 -18.76 -0.10 11.17
N GLY A 55 -18.22 -0.62 10.05
CA GLY A 55 -18.41 -0.02 8.73
C GLY A 55 -17.77 1.37 8.59
N VAL A 56 -18.17 2.11 7.58
CA VAL A 56 -17.79 3.52 7.36
C VAL A 56 -19.05 4.41 7.42
N ALA A 57 -18.84 5.69 7.69
CA ALA A 57 -19.95 6.66 7.71
C ALA A 57 -20.62 6.74 6.33
N GLN A 58 -21.93 6.99 6.34
CA GLN A 58 -22.70 7.24 5.13
C GLN A 58 -22.11 8.42 4.35
N ASP A 59 -22.22 8.37 3.03
CA ASP A 59 -21.69 9.37 2.08
C ASP A 59 -20.18 9.63 2.18
N ARG A 60 -19.42 8.64 2.70
CA ARG A 60 -17.96 8.68 2.75
C ARG A 60 -17.38 8.77 1.34
N VAL A 61 -16.46 9.71 1.11
CA VAL A 61 -15.60 9.72 -0.09
C VAL A 61 -14.57 8.60 0.04
N PRO A 62 -14.50 7.65 -0.91
CA PRO A 62 -13.59 6.51 -0.81
C PRO A 62 -12.16 6.88 -1.24
N LEU A 63 -11.28 5.87 -1.15
CA LEU A 63 -9.85 5.83 -1.46
C LEU A 63 -9.00 6.63 -0.49
N SER A 64 -7.88 6.01 -0.10
CA SER A 64 -6.87 6.66 0.77
C SER A 64 -5.73 7.29 -0.02
N ASP A 65 -5.47 6.78 -1.23
CA ASP A 65 -4.26 7.04 -1.97
C ASP A 65 -4.52 7.99 -3.14
N GLY A 66 -3.88 9.15 -3.11
CA GLY A 66 -3.99 10.11 -4.19
C GLY A 66 -2.82 11.07 -4.24
N ALA A 67 -2.64 11.64 -5.42
CA ALA A 67 -1.64 12.66 -5.71
C ALA A 67 -2.25 13.79 -6.51
N GLY A 68 -1.77 15.02 -6.29
CA GLY A 68 -2.29 16.20 -6.95
C GLY A 68 -1.37 17.41 -6.79
N GLU A 69 -1.91 18.54 -7.18
CA GLU A 69 -1.22 19.84 -7.19
C GLU A 69 -1.90 20.77 -6.19
N VAL A 70 -1.11 21.47 -5.41
CA VAL A 70 -1.60 22.52 -4.50
C VAL A 70 -2.12 23.69 -5.33
N VAL A 71 -3.39 24.06 -5.15
CA VAL A 71 -4.03 25.17 -5.90
C VAL A 71 -4.38 26.37 -5.03
N GLU A 72 -4.54 26.18 -3.72
CA GLU A 72 -4.82 27.25 -2.75
C GLU A 72 -4.25 26.86 -1.39
N ILE A 73 -3.74 27.83 -0.63
CA ILE A 73 -3.22 27.64 0.73
C ILE A 73 -3.92 28.59 1.71
N GLY A 74 -4.21 28.10 2.90
CA GLY A 74 -4.73 28.91 4.00
C GLY A 74 -3.64 29.68 4.73
N GLU A 75 -4.04 30.51 5.70
CA GLU A 75 -3.10 31.21 6.58
C GLU A 75 -2.19 30.20 7.31
N ASP A 76 -0.96 30.62 7.63
CA ASP A 76 0.07 29.86 8.36
C ASP A 76 0.50 28.53 7.68
N VAL A 77 0.23 28.36 6.40
CA VAL A 77 0.85 27.28 5.63
C VAL A 77 2.28 27.68 5.29
N THR A 78 3.23 26.84 5.72
CA THR A 78 4.68 27.08 5.53
C THR A 78 5.39 25.94 4.82
N ARG A 79 4.73 24.78 4.70
CA ARG A 79 5.34 23.56 4.12
C ARG A 79 5.18 23.47 2.61
N PHE A 80 4.17 24.11 2.06
CA PHE A 80 3.82 24.03 0.64
C PHE A 80 3.45 25.39 0.06
N GLY A 81 3.68 25.51 -1.26
CA GLY A 81 3.22 26.63 -2.09
C GLY A 81 2.27 26.16 -3.19
N VAL A 82 1.55 27.10 -3.80
CA VAL A 82 0.74 26.83 -4.99
C VAL A 82 1.63 26.32 -6.12
N GLY A 83 1.22 25.22 -6.78
CA GLY A 83 1.97 24.51 -7.80
C GLY A 83 2.77 23.30 -7.27
N ASP A 84 2.90 23.13 -5.96
CA ASP A 84 3.60 21.99 -5.40
C ASP A 84 2.86 20.68 -5.69
N ARG A 85 3.63 19.65 -6.04
CA ARG A 85 3.14 18.30 -6.34
C ARG A 85 3.21 17.45 -5.07
N VAL A 86 2.05 16.99 -4.60
CA VAL A 86 1.91 16.37 -3.29
C VAL A 86 1.11 15.08 -3.31
N ALA A 87 1.30 14.25 -2.27
CA ALA A 87 0.42 13.13 -1.94
C ALA A 87 -0.01 13.20 -0.48
N GLY A 88 -1.24 12.77 -0.18
CA GLY A 88 -1.75 12.63 1.18
C GLY A 88 -1.12 11.42 1.88
N ILE A 89 -0.78 11.54 3.16
CA ILE A 89 -0.40 10.38 3.96
C ILE A 89 -1.67 9.60 4.37
N PHE A 90 -1.54 8.30 4.56
CA PHE A 90 -2.68 7.41 4.80
C PHE A 90 -3.47 7.76 6.09
N MET A 91 -2.77 7.88 7.21
CA MET A 91 -3.30 8.36 8.49
C MET A 91 -2.85 9.79 8.71
N GLN A 92 -3.75 10.74 8.58
CA GLN A 92 -3.46 12.16 8.45
C GLN A 92 -2.76 12.78 9.68
N ASN A 93 -2.84 12.14 10.84
CA ASN A 93 -2.19 12.58 12.08
C ASN A 93 -0.99 11.73 12.51
N TRP A 94 -0.60 10.69 11.75
CA TRP A 94 0.60 9.91 12.08
C TRP A 94 1.85 10.50 11.43
N LEU A 95 2.42 11.48 12.09
CA LEU A 95 3.56 12.23 11.54
C LEU A 95 4.89 11.50 11.71
N GLY A 96 5.06 10.73 12.77
CA GLY A 96 6.28 9.98 13.08
C GLY A 96 6.13 9.16 14.36
N GLY A 97 7.20 8.45 14.74
CA GLY A 97 7.20 7.60 15.92
C GLY A 97 6.34 6.34 15.78
N GLU A 98 6.05 5.69 16.91
CA GLU A 98 5.24 4.48 16.94
C GLU A 98 3.75 4.77 16.70
N VAL A 99 3.04 3.81 16.10
CA VAL A 99 1.59 3.88 15.93
C VAL A 99 0.90 3.84 17.30
N ASN A 100 -0.16 4.65 17.46
CA ASN A 100 -0.97 4.68 18.67
C ASN A 100 -2.47 4.74 18.33
N ASP A 101 -3.33 4.67 19.35
CA ASP A 101 -4.78 4.54 19.21
C ASP A 101 -5.46 5.74 18.52
N SER A 102 -4.81 6.92 18.46
CA SER A 102 -5.37 8.10 17.79
C SER A 102 -5.21 8.07 16.28
N HIS A 103 -4.23 7.35 15.74
CA HIS A 103 -3.88 7.39 14.33
C HIS A 103 -4.95 6.76 13.41
N PRO A 104 -5.54 5.58 13.71
CA PRO A 104 -6.52 4.94 12.84
C PRO A 104 -7.76 5.79 12.57
N GLY A 105 -8.16 6.65 13.53
CA GLY A 105 -9.29 7.58 13.40
C GLY A 105 -9.09 8.68 12.35
N SER A 106 -7.89 8.82 11.78
CA SER A 106 -7.56 9.80 10.74
C SER A 106 -7.30 9.18 9.36
N ALA A 107 -7.57 7.87 9.20
CA ALA A 107 -7.31 7.16 7.94
C ALA A 107 -8.27 7.62 6.82
N LEU A 108 -7.69 8.09 5.72
CA LEU A 108 -8.42 8.55 4.53
C LEU A 108 -9.26 7.43 3.92
N GLY A 109 -10.41 7.79 3.36
CA GLY A 109 -11.33 6.89 2.66
C GLY A 109 -12.04 5.87 3.55
N GLY A 110 -11.84 5.96 4.86
CA GLY A 110 -12.48 5.10 5.86
C GLY A 110 -12.96 5.91 7.05
N ALA A 111 -12.06 6.25 7.99
CA ALA A 111 -12.41 7.05 9.17
C ALA A 111 -12.79 8.49 8.81
N VAL A 112 -12.08 9.07 7.84
CA VAL A 112 -12.36 10.40 7.27
C VAL A 112 -12.57 10.31 5.77
N ASP A 113 -13.06 11.38 5.12
CA ASP A 113 -13.22 11.41 3.67
C ASP A 113 -11.88 11.15 2.97
N GLY A 114 -11.97 10.42 1.85
CA GLY A 114 -10.83 10.04 1.02
C GLY A 114 -10.59 10.99 -0.14
N VAL A 115 -9.96 10.46 -1.16
CA VAL A 115 -9.35 11.26 -2.25
C VAL A 115 -9.99 11.04 -3.63
N LEU A 116 -11.07 10.27 -3.75
CA LEU A 116 -11.78 10.12 -5.03
C LEU A 116 -12.70 11.32 -5.29
N SER A 117 -12.09 12.48 -5.39
CA SER A 117 -12.70 13.82 -5.54
C SER A 117 -11.77 14.72 -6.34
N GLU A 118 -12.30 15.64 -7.14
CA GLU A 118 -11.51 16.61 -7.91
C GLU A 118 -10.64 17.53 -7.01
N TYR A 119 -11.13 17.85 -5.80
CA TYR A 119 -10.41 18.68 -4.83
C TYR A 119 -10.53 18.09 -3.43
N VAL A 120 -9.45 18.16 -2.67
CA VAL A 120 -9.40 17.69 -1.28
C VAL A 120 -8.68 18.71 -0.42
N LEU A 121 -9.23 18.99 0.77
CA LEU A 121 -8.54 19.75 1.80
C LEU A 121 -7.69 18.83 2.66
N PHE A 122 -6.45 19.23 2.87
CA PHE A 122 -5.53 18.56 3.79
C PHE A 122 -5.00 19.55 4.83
N ASP A 123 -4.73 19.09 6.04
CA ASP A 123 -3.76 19.77 6.89
C ASP A 123 -2.38 19.69 6.22
N GLN A 124 -1.60 20.78 6.25
CA GLN A 124 -0.26 20.78 5.66
C GLN A 124 0.64 19.66 6.23
N GLN A 125 0.40 19.18 7.46
CA GLN A 125 1.15 18.09 8.06
C GLN A 125 0.76 16.72 7.48
N GLY A 126 -0.44 16.60 6.91
CA GLY A 126 -0.96 15.39 6.27
C GLY A 126 -0.47 15.14 4.84
N LEU A 127 0.47 15.94 4.33
CA LEU A 127 0.99 15.88 2.97
C LEU A 127 2.50 15.63 2.93
N VAL A 128 2.94 15.03 1.82
CA VAL A 128 4.37 14.90 1.44
C VAL A 128 4.57 15.37 -0.01
N THR A 129 5.75 15.91 -0.30
CA THR A 129 6.17 16.25 -1.67
C THR A 129 6.47 14.99 -2.47
N LEU A 130 6.03 14.94 -3.72
CA LEU A 130 6.35 13.85 -4.64
C LEU A 130 7.78 13.95 -5.18
N PRO A 131 8.48 12.82 -5.40
CA PRO A 131 9.70 12.80 -6.19
C PRO A 131 9.48 13.37 -7.60
N GLU A 132 10.35 14.26 -8.06
CA GLU A 132 10.18 15.01 -9.32
C GLU A 132 10.01 14.13 -10.57
N HIS A 133 10.68 12.95 -10.59
CA HIS A 133 10.65 12.04 -11.73
C HIS A 133 9.37 11.20 -11.85
N LEU A 134 8.49 11.23 -10.85
CA LEU A 134 7.23 10.50 -10.86
C LEU A 134 6.12 11.33 -11.50
N SER A 135 5.23 10.67 -12.23
CA SER A 135 3.94 11.26 -12.62
C SER A 135 2.99 11.34 -11.42
N PHE A 136 1.81 11.95 -11.58
CA PHE A 136 0.79 11.93 -10.52
C PHE A 136 0.22 10.53 -10.31
N GLU A 137 0.03 9.76 -11.39
CA GLU A 137 -0.41 8.37 -11.35
C GLU A 137 0.56 7.50 -10.54
N GLU A 138 1.86 7.65 -10.81
CA GLU A 138 2.91 6.97 -10.06
C GLU A 138 2.92 7.43 -8.59
N GLY A 139 2.82 8.73 -8.34
CA GLY A 139 2.77 9.32 -7.01
C GLY A 139 1.57 8.85 -6.18
N ALA A 140 0.40 8.72 -6.81
CA ALA A 140 -0.81 8.22 -6.17
C ALA A 140 -0.70 6.77 -5.67
N THR A 141 0.25 5.97 -6.16
CA THR A 141 0.43 4.58 -5.72
C THR A 141 1.19 4.42 -4.41
N LEU A 142 1.79 5.50 -3.90
CA LEU A 142 2.75 5.46 -2.80
C LEU A 142 2.12 5.38 -1.39
N PRO A 143 1.04 6.12 -1.06
CA PRO A 143 0.64 6.37 0.33
C PRO A 143 0.35 5.12 1.16
N CYS A 144 -0.27 4.10 0.59
CA CYS A 144 -0.57 2.85 1.29
C CYS A 144 0.46 1.77 0.96
N ALA A 145 0.49 1.30 -0.29
CA ALA A 145 1.24 0.09 -0.64
C ALA A 145 2.76 0.26 -0.51
N ALA A 146 3.31 1.38 -0.98
CA ALA A 146 4.74 1.62 -0.91
C ALA A 146 5.20 1.89 0.54
N VAL A 147 4.47 2.73 1.28
CA VAL A 147 4.80 3.01 2.69
C VAL A 147 4.67 1.76 3.55
N THR A 148 3.70 0.87 3.26
CA THR A 148 3.57 -0.42 3.94
C THR A 148 4.79 -1.31 3.68
N ALA A 149 5.23 -1.44 2.43
CA ALA A 149 6.43 -2.21 2.08
C ALA A 149 7.69 -1.61 2.72
N TRP A 150 7.79 -0.28 2.73
CA TRP A 150 8.88 0.43 3.40
C TRP A 150 8.91 0.16 4.91
N ASN A 151 7.78 0.30 5.59
CA ASN A 151 7.66 -0.01 7.01
C ASN A 151 8.04 -1.47 7.29
N ALA A 152 7.55 -2.42 6.48
CA ALA A 152 7.85 -3.83 6.65
C ALA A 152 9.35 -4.12 6.55
N LEU A 153 10.07 -3.49 5.61
CA LEU A 153 11.45 -3.81 5.30
C LEU A 153 12.47 -2.94 6.05
N TYR A 154 12.16 -1.68 6.33
CA TYR A 154 13.16 -0.73 6.85
C TYR A 154 12.87 -0.18 8.25
N ALA A 155 11.61 -0.24 8.71
CA ALA A 155 11.30 0.19 10.07
C ALA A 155 11.35 -0.98 11.07
N GLY A 156 11.64 -0.67 12.32
CA GLY A 156 11.68 -1.67 13.40
C GLY A 156 13.09 -2.15 13.75
N LYS A 157 13.15 -3.28 14.48
CA LYS A 157 14.39 -3.75 15.11
C LYS A 157 15.38 -4.45 14.16
N SER A 158 14.88 -4.98 13.06
CA SER A 158 15.69 -5.70 12.05
C SER A 158 15.42 -5.12 10.67
N PRO A 159 15.98 -3.96 10.32
CA PRO A 159 15.85 -3.41 8.98
C PRO A 159 16.58 -4.27 7.96
N LEU A 160 16.04 -4.33 6.74
CA LEU A 160 16.64 -5.02 5.60
C LEU A 160 18.04 -4.51 5.30
N LYS A 161 18.96 -5.41 4.98
CA LYS A 161 20.37 -5.11 4.68
C LYS A 161 20.78 -5.72 3.35
N ALA A 162 21.84 -5.20 2.77
CA ALA A 162 22.47 -5.81 1.60
C ALA A 162 22.90 -7.26 1.92
N GLY A 163 22.57 -8.17 1.02
CA GLY A 163 22.83 -9.61 1.18
C GLY A 163 21.74 -10.38 1.97
N ASP A 164 20.76 -9.72 2.59
CA ASP A 164 19.58 -10.39 3.14
C ASP A 164 18.72 -11.00 2.02
N SER A 165 17.80 -11.88 2.41
CA SER A 165 16.82 -12.48 1.51
C SER A 165 15.40 -12.13 1.96
N VAL A 166 14.53 -11.85 0.98
CA VAL A 166 13.13 -11.45 1.21
C VAL A 166 12.20 -12.38 0.44
N LEU A 167 11.21 -12.93 1.12
CA LEU A 167 10.06 -13.60 0.51
C LEU A 167 8.90 -12.62 0.38
N LEU A 168 8.38 -12.48 -0.85
CA LEU A 168 7.28 -11.60 -1.21
C LEU A 168 6.09 -12.44 -1.67
N LEU A 169 4.96 -12.38 -0.96
CA LEU A 169 3.79 -13.16 -1.33
C LEU A 169 2.92 -12.40 -2.35
N GLY A 170 2.60 -13.07 -3.47
CA GLY A 170 1.76 -12.50 -4.52
C GLY A 170 2.44 -11.38 -5.31
N THR A 171 1.65 -10.73 -6.19
CA THR A 171 2.10 -9.70 -7.13
C THR A 171 1.26 -8.42 -7.05
N GLY A 172 0.63 -8.17 -5.91
CA GLY A 172 -0.09 -6.93 -5.64
C GLY A 172 0.84 -5.77 -5.28
N GLY A 173 0.26 -4.59 -5.02
CA GLY A 173 1.02 -3.35 -4.83
C GLY A 173 2.12 -3.44 -3.78
N VAL A 174 1.83 -3.96 -2.59
CA VAL A 174 2.83 -4.07 -1.49
C VAL A 174 4.01 -4.96 -1.90
N SER A 175 3.74 -6.11 -2.52
CA SER A 175 4.78 -7.07 -2.92
C SER A 175 5.63 -6.53 -4.08
N MET A 176 5.04 -5.77 -5.01
CA MET A 176 5.79 -5.15 -6.10
C MET A 176 6.71 -4.03 -5.59
N PHE A 177 6.25 -3.20 -4.64
CA PHE A 177 7.14 -2.24 -3.97
C PHE A 177 8.20 -2.95 -3.12
N GLY A 178 7.83 -4.03 -2.43
CA GLY A 178 8.78 -4.87 -1.69
C GLY A 178 9.92 -5.38 -2.57
N LEU A 179 9.61 -5.86 -3.78
CA LEU A 179 10.60 -6.26 -4.78
C LEU A 179 11.54 -5.11 -5.15
N GLN A 180 10.98 -3.95 -5.49
CA GLN A 180 11.77 -2.79 -5.89
C GLN A 180 12.67 -2.29 -4.76
N PHE A 181 12.20 -2.30 -3.53
CA PHE A 181 12.99 -1.90 -2.35
C PHE A 181 14.04 -2.94 -1.98
N ALA A 182 13.73 -4.25 -2.06
CA ALA A 182 14.72 -5.31 -1.85
C ALA A 182 15.88 -5.19 -2.84
N ARG A 183 15.59 -4.98 -4.12
CA ARG A 183 16.61 -4.74 -5.13
C ARG A 183 17.46 -3.50 -4.86
N ALA A 184 16.82 -2.39 -4.52
CA ALA A 184 17.53 -1.16 -4.19
C ALA A 184 18.47 -1.33 -2.98
N ALA A 185 18.13 -2.22 -2.05
CA ALA A 185 18.97 -2.59 -0.90
C ALA A 185 20.09 -3.58 -1.23
N GLY A 186 20.09 -4.21 -2.42
CA GLY A 186 21.01 -5.33 -2.73
C GLY A 186 20.66 -6.63 -1.99
N ALA A 187 19.37 -6.85 -1.71
CA ALA A 187 18.83 -8.06 -1.11
C ALA A 187 18.29 -9.00 -2.19
N ARG A 188 18.37 -10.33 -1.93
CA ARG A 188 17.78 -11.36 -2.78
C ARG A 188 16.27 -11.42 -2.61
N ALA A 189 15.52 -11.37 -3.70
CA ALA A 189 14.06 -11.40 -3.68
C ALA A 189 13.53 -12.72 -4.25
N ILE A 190 12.75 -13.45 -3.43
CA ILE A 190 11.96 -14.62 -3.83
C ILE A 190 10.50 -14.19 -3.87
N GLN A 191 9.81 -14.36 -5.01
CA GLN A 191 8.43 -13.92 -5.14
C GLN A 191 7.48 -15.03 -5.55
N THR A 192 6.29 -15.08 -4.93
CA THR A 192 5.28 -16.09 -5.26
C THR A 192 4.15 -15.50 -6.09
N SER A 193 3.49 -16.32 -6.91
CA SER A 193 2.24 -15.99 -7.61
C SER A 193 1.46 -17.25 -7.95
N SER A 194 0.19 -17.08 -8.37
CA SER A 194 -0.62 -18.16 -8.94
C SER A 194 -0.52 -18.25 -10.47
N SER A 195 0.20 -17.34 -11.13
CA SER A 195 0.25 -17.18 -12.58
C SER A 195 1.69 -17.14 -13.07
N ASP A 196 2.02 -18.01 -14.02
CA ASP A 196 3.36 -18.05 -14.63
C ASP A 196 3.63 -16.79 -15.45
N ASP A 197 2.62 -16.19 -16.11
CA ASP A 197 2.77 -14.94 -16.84
C ASP A 197 3.16 -13.79 -15.89
N LYS A 198 2.52 -13.71 -14.72
CA LYS A 198 2.91 -12.72 -13.70
C LYS A 198 4.31 -12.98 -13.17
N LEU A 199 4.69 -14.25 -12.97
CA LEU A 199 6.03 -14.62 -12.54
C LEU A 199 7.11 -14.29 -13.58
N ALA A 200 6.81 -14.48 -14.86
CA ALA A 200 7.72 -14.06 -15.93
C ALA A 200 7.96 -12.53 -15.86
N ARG A 201 6.90 -11.76 -15.70
CA ARG A 201 7.00 -10.31 -15.56
C ARG A 201 7.75 -9.87 -14.31
N VAL A 202 7.56 -10.57 -13.20
CA VAL A 202 8.26 -10.31 -11.93
C VAL A 202 9.77 -10.59 -12.06
N ARG A 203 10.17 -11.63 -12.81
CA ARG A 203 11.59 -11.88 -13.12
C ARG A 203 12.21 -10.76 -13.95
N GLU A 204 11.52 -10.25 -14.97
CA GLU A 204 11.97 -9.09 -15.74
C GLU A 204 12.15 -7.83 -14.86
N LEU A 205 11.29 -7.68 -13.83
CA LEU A 205 11.38 -6.61 -12.84
C LEU A 205 12.45 -6.87 -11.77
N GLY A 206 13.08 -8.07 -11.81
CA GLY A 206 14.30 -8.41 -11.09
C GLY A 206 14.11 -9.21 -9.82
N ALA A 207 13.08 -10.02 -9.71
CA ALA A 207 13.08 -11.09 -8.72
C ALA A 207 14.16 -12.13 -9.07
N ASP A 208 14.91 -12.55 -8.07
CA ASP A 208 15.98 -13.55 -8.24
C ASP A 208 15.39 -14.94 -8.44
N ASP A 209 14.34 -15.27 -7.69
CA ASP A 209 13.60 -16.52 -7.77
C ASP A 209 12.10 -16.29 -7.74
N THR A 210 11.36 -17.23 -8.33
CA THR A 210 9.90 -17.17 -8.35
C THR A 210 9.28 -18.54 -8.13
N ILE A 211 8.14 -18.58 -7.42
CA ILE A 211 7.43 -19.81 -7.07
C ILE A 211 5.97 -19.68 -7.48
N ASN A 212 5.48 -20.62 -8.32
CA ASN A 212 4.05 -20.73 -8.59
C ASN A 212 3.39 -21.61 -7.51
N TYR A 213 2.70 -20.98 -6.57
CA TYR A 213 2.10 -21.70 -5.44
C TYR A 213 0.90 -22.60 -5.82
N ARG A 214 0.36 -22.51 -7.04
CA ARG A 214 -0.60 -23.48 -7.55
C ARG A 214 0.06 -24.78 -7.99
N GLN A 215 1.26 -24.68 -8.53
CA GLN A 215 2.06 -25.84 -8.96
C GLN A 215 2.85 -26.43 -7.78
N THR A 216 3.24 -25.56 -6.84
CA THR A 216 4.01 -25.95 -5.64
C THR A 216 3.21 -25.46 -4.40
N PRO A 217 2.16 -26.19 -3.97
CA PRO A 217 1.33 -25.78 -2.82
C PRO A 217 2.11 -25.67 -1.51
N GLU A 218 3.12 -26.53 -1.32
CA GLU A 218 4.05 -26.48 -0.18
C GLU A 218 5.26 -25.61 -0.53
N TRP A 219 4.98 -24.35 -0.93
CA TRP A 219 5.97 -23.40 -1.41
C TRP A 219 7.05 -23.04 -0.38
N GLN A 220 6.80 -23.24 0.91
CA GLN A 220 7.80 -23.07 1.96
C GLN A 220 8.95 -24.06 1.82
N GLU A 221 8.70 -25.29 1.37
CA GLU A 221 9.76 -26.29 1.10
C GLU A 221 10.65 -25.81 -0.04
N GLU A 222 10.07 -25.21 -1.07
CA GLU A 222 10.82 -24.64 -2.18
C GLU A 222 11.65 -23.41 -1.72
N VAL A 223 11.11 -22.56 -0.82
CA VAL A 223 11.89 -21.48 -0.21
C VAL A 223 13.06 -22.04 0.57
N GLN A 224 12.89 -23.12 1.35
CA GLN A 224 13.97 -23.79 2.06
C GLN A 224 15.02 -24.32 1.07
N ARG A 225 14.59 -24.98 -0.02
CA ARG A 225 15.51 -25.47 -1.08
C ARG A 225 16.30 -24.34 -1.72
N LEU A 226 15.67 -23.23 -2.07
CA LEU A 226 16.30 -22.06 -2.69
C LEU A 226 17.28 -21.33 -1.75
N THR A 227 17.16 -21.57 -0.45
CA THR A 227 18.01 -20.94 0.58
C THR A 227 18.91 -21.94 1.30
N ASP A 228 19.18 -23.11 0.71
CA ASP A 228 20.03 -24.19 1.24
C ASP A 228 19.63 -24.60 2.67
N GLY A 229 18.32 -24.63 2.95
CA GLY A 229 17.75 -24.99 4.24
C GLY A 229 17.79 -23.89 5.31
N ARG A 230 18.35 -22.72 5.00
CA ARG A 230 18.47 -21.60 5.96
C ARG A 230 17.12 -20.87 6.18
N GLY A 231 16.35 -20.67 5.13
CA GLY A 231 15.20 -19.79 5.10
C GLY A 231 15.55 -18.30 4.87
N VAL A 232 14.53 -17.47 4.65
CA VAL A 232 14.69 -16.03 4.34
C VAL A 232 14.80 -15.17 5.60
N ASP A 233 15.45 -14.00 5.47
CA ASP A 233 15.60 -13.03 6.56
C ASP A 233 14.27 -12.31 6.84
N HIS A 234 13.52 -11.96 5.78
CA HIS A 234 12.26 -11.26 5.87
C HIS A 234 11.17 -11.93 5.04
N VAL A 235 9.95 -11.93 5.58
CA VAL A 235 8.74 -12.30 4.83
C VAL A 235 7.80 -11.10 4.82
N VAL A 236 7.33 -10.71 3.63
CA VAL A 236 6.27 -9.73 3.43
C VAL A 236 4.95 -10.49 3.24
N GLU A 237 4.23 -10.68 4.35
CA GLU A 237 3.05 -11.54 4.45
C GLU A 237 1.78 -10.74 4.13
N VAL A 238 1.27 -10.88 2.92
CA VAL A 238 0.06 -10.20 2.45
C VAL A 238 -1.16 -11.10 2.31
N GLY A 239 -1.02 -12.41 2.59
CA GLY A 239 -2.11 -13.37 2.46
C GLY A 239 -3.00 -13.46 3.71
N GLY A 240 -2.40 -13.48 4.89
CA GLY A 240 -3.11 -13.60 6.17
C GLY A 240 -2.99 -14.99 6.81
N ALA A 241 -3.96 -15.33 7.67
CA ALA A 241 -3.86 -16.51 8.52
C ALA A 241 -3.68 -17.83 7.75
N GLY A 242 -4.24 -17.96 6.55
CA GLY A 242 -4.11 -19.17 5.74
C GLY A 242 -2.74 -19.39 5.11
N THR A 243 -1.91 -18.35 4.99
CA THR A 243 -0.54 -18.45 4.47
C THR A 243 0.52 -18.33 5.56
N LEU A 244 0.15 -17.76 6.69
CA LEU A 244 1.06 -17.42 7.78
C LEU A 244 1.88 -18.61 8.33
N PRO A 245 1.35 -19.83 8.49
CA PRO A 245 2.15 -20.99 8.90
C PRO A 245 3.32 -21.27 7.95
N ARG A 246 3.06 -21.24 6.63
CA ARG A 246 4.10 -21.42 5.62
C ARG A 246 5.10 -20.26 5.58
N SER A 247 4.63 -19.05 5.84
CA SER A 247 5.49 -17.86 5.96
C SER A 247 6.46 -17.96 7.14
N ILE A 248 5.99 -18.47 8.28
CA ILE A 248 6.82 -18.72 9.46
C ILE A 248 7.87 -19.80 9.14
N GLU A 249 7.44 -20.88 8.47
CA GLU A 249 8.35 -21.98 8.09
C GLU A 249 9.40 -21.54 7.06
N SER A 250 9.06 -20.63 6.16
CA SER A 250 9.97 -20.04 5.18
C SER A 250 11.05 -19.14 5.79
N ALA A 251 10.76 -18.54 6.94
CA ALA A 251 11.71 -17.67 7.62
C ALA A 251 12.88 -18.48 8.20
N ARG A 252 14.09 -17.87 8.23
CA ARG A 252 15.21 -18.46 8.97
C ARG A 252 14.96 -18.44 10.49
N LEU A 253 15.75 -19.16 11.24
CA LEU A 253 15.77 -19.02 12.69
C LEU A 253 16.10 -17.56 13.07
N GLY A 254 15.22 -16.93 13.87
CA GLY A 254 15.33 -15.52 14.23
C GLY A 254 15.03 -14.55 13.07
N GLY A 255 14.40 -15.01 11.98
CA GLY A 255 13.95 -14.16 10.88
C GLY A 255 12.73 -13.32 11.26
N GLN A 256 12.29 -12.47 10.34
CA GLN A 256 11.16 -11.54 10.57
C GLN A 256 10.01 -11.83 9.61
N VAL A 257 8.79 -11.95 10.13
CA VAL A 257 7.54 -12.02 9.35
C VAL A 257 6.74 -10.74 9.58
N ASN A 258 6.55 -9.97 8.50
CA ASN A 258 5.80 -8.73 8.50
C ASN A 258 4.36 -9.01 8.04
N LEU A 259 3.45 -9.11 8.99
CA LEU A 259 2.04 -9.45 8.76
C LEU A 259 1.26 -8.20 8.34
N ILE A 260 0.77 -8.20 7.12
CA ILE A 260 0.06 -7.09 6.48
C ILE A 260 -1.34 -7.55 6.06
N GLY A 261 -1.40 -8.73 5.43
CA GLY A 261 -2.59 -9.20 4.74
C GLY A 261 -3.67 -9.78 5.64
N VAL A 262 -4.91 -9.66 5.14
CA VAL A 262 -6.12 -10.18 5.78
C VAL A 262 -7.01 -10.92 4.76
N LEU A 263 -6.41 -11.44 3.68
CA LEU A 263 -7.14 -12.04 2.56
C LEU A 263 -7.73 -13.40 2.91
N THR A 264 -7.06 -14.15 3.78
CA THR A 264 -7.42 -15.51 4.14
C THR A 264 -7.63 -15.64 5.65
N GLY A 265 -8.65 -16.41 6.05
CA GLY A 265 -8.83 -16.90 7.41
C GLY A 265 -7.97 -18.12 7.68
N GLY A 266 -7.87 -18.54 8.94
CA GLY A 266 -7.13 -19.72 9.36
C GLY A 266 -6.77 -19.68 10.83
N GLU A 267 -6.15 -20.76 11.31
CA GLU A 267 -5.60 -20.88 12.66
C GLU A 267 -4.08 -20.85 12.62
N ILE A 268 -3.48 -20.34 13.68
CA ILE A 268 -2.03 -20.23 13.83
C ILE A 268 -1.65 -21.03 15.07
N ASN A 269 -0.64 -21.89 14.92
CA ASN A 269 -0.01 -22.53 16.06
C ASN A 269 1.11 -21.62 16.61
N PRO A 270 0.96 -21.00 17.78
CA PRO A 270 1.98 -20.11 18.34
C PRO A 270 3.32 -20.81 18.62
N THR A 271 3.30 -22.15 18.74
CA THR A 271 4.53 -22.94 18.94
C THR A 271 5.47 -22.84 17.75
N ASP A 272 4.97 -22.62 16.53
CA ASP A 272 5.80 -22.50 15.32
C ASP A 272 6.61 -21.19 15.34
N ILE A 273 6.01 -20.10 15.84
CA ILE A 273 6.68 -18.82 16.08
C ILE A 273 7.82 -19.02 17.10
N MET A 274 7.53 -19.71 18.20
CA MET A 274 8.51 -19.97 19.25
C MET A 274 9.67 -20.84 18.74
N ARG A 275 9.37 -21.95 18.05
CA ARG A 275 10.42 -22.88 17.52
C ARG A 275 11.37 -22.24 16.55
N LYS A 276 10.88 -21.32 15.72
CA LYS A 276 11.68 -20.55 14.75
C LYS A 276 12.25 -19.26 15.37
N SER A 277 11.88 -18.93 16.61
CA SER A 277 12.26 -17.64 17.23
C SER A 277 11.96 -16.41 16.34
N VAL A 278 10.89 -16.50 15.55
CA VAL A 278 10.56 -15.49 14.54
C VAL A 278 10.08 -14.20 15.20
N LEU A 279 10.59 -13.06 14.73
CA LEU A 279 10.02 -11.76 15.04
C LEU A 279 8.78 -11.51 14.19
N MET A 280 7.60 -11.57 14.77
CA MET A 280 6.35 -11.25 14.07
C MET A 280 5.98 -9.79 14.30
N ARG A 281 5.76 -9.04 13.23
CA ARG A 281 5.32 -7.64 13.28
C ARG A 281 4.03 -7.46 12.52
N GLY A 282 2.99 -6.93 13.17
CA GLY A 282 1.84 -6.36 12.49
C GLY A 282 2.21 -5.02 11.83
N ILE A 283 1.89 -4.85 10.57
CA ILE A 283 2.17 -3.63 9.81
C ILE A 283 0.85 -2.95 9.44
N PHE A 284 0.69 -1.72 9.87
CA PHE A 284 -0.46 -0.90 9.52
C PHE A 284 0.01 0.37 8.79
N VAL A 285 0.33 0.23 7.50
CA VAL A 285 0.88 1.28 6.63
C VAL A 285 2.17 1.90 7.21
N GLY A 286 2.21 3.21 7.48
CA GLY A 286 3.34 3.90 8.06
C GLY A 286 3.09 5.39 8.23
N SER A 287 4.05 6.06 8.89
CA SER A 287 4.00 7.48 9.20
C SER A 287 4.44 8.35 8.03
N ARG A 288 4.21 9.68 8.14
CA ARG A 288 4.79 10.68 7.23
C ARG A 288 6.31 10.59 7.18
N GLU A 289 6.96 10.46 8.33
CA GLU A 289 8.42 10.33 8.40
C GLU A 289 8.93 9.14 7.56
N MET A 290 8.27 7.98 7.65
CA MET A 290 8.59 6.82 6.82
C MET A 290 8.36 7.12 5.33
N PHE A 291 7.30 7.82 4.99
CA PHE A 291 7.00 8.21 3.61
C PHE A 291 8.07 9.16 3.05
N GLU A 292 8.49 10.18 3.81
CA GLU A 292 9.53 11.12 3.41
C GLU A 292 10.90 10.40 3.26
N GLN A 293 11.22 9.44 4.14
CA GLN A 293 12.41 8.59 4.02
C GLN A 293 12.36 7.74 2.75
N MET A 294 11.22 7.08 2.50
CA MET A 294 10.98 6.30 1.30
C MET A 294 11.10 7.14 0.03
N ASN A 295 10.54 8.36 0.02
CA ASN A 295 10.62 9.26 -1.15
C ASN A 295 12.07 9.63 -1.49
N ARG A 296 12.95 9.79 -0.49
CA ARG A 296 14.39 10.00 -0.75
C ARG A 296 15.02 8.80 -1.45
N ALA A 297 14.69 7.57 -1.03
CA ALA A 297 15.18 6.36 -1.68
C ALA A 297 14.61 6.19 -3.09
N ILE A 298 13.31 6.43 -3.28
CA ILE A 298 12.64 6.41 -4.59
C ILE A 298 13.30 7.41 -5.54
N ALA A 299 13.57 8.63 -5.08
CA ALA A 299 14.23 9.66 -5.89
C ALA A 299 15.68 9.27 -6.25
N HIS A 300 16.45 8.77 -5.27
CA HIS A 300 17.85 8.37 -5.47
C HIS A 300 17.99 7.23 -6.48
N HIS A 301 17.20 6.18 -6.33
CA HIS A 301 17.23 5.01 -7.19
C HIS A 301 16.36 5.15 -8.44
N ARG A 302 15.65 6.28 -8.61
CA ARG A 302 14.71 6.55 -9.71
C ARG A 302 13.68 5.42 -9.87
N ILE A 303 13.18 4.89 -8.76
CA ILE A 303 12.21 3.80 -8.75
C ILE A 303 10.91 4.27 -9.42
N LYS A 304 10.39 3.47 -10.34
CA LYS A 304 9.11 3.67 -11.02
C LYS A 304 8.10 2.64 -10.50
N PRO A 305 6.99 3.08 -9.89
CA PRO A 305 5.90 2.18 -9.50
C PRO A 305 5.38 1.32 -10.64
N VAL A 306 5.02 0.08 -10.34
CA VAL A 306 4.40 -0.81 -11.32
C VAL A 306 2.89 -0.57 -11.31
N ILE A 307 2.39 0.06 -12.38
CA ILE A 307 0.96 0.30 -12.60
C ILE A 307 0.48 -0.72 -13.64
N ASP A 308 -0.54 -1.49 -13.29
CA ASP A 308 -1.16 -2.47 -14.17
C ASP A 308 -2.06 -1.78 -15.21
N ARG A 309 -2.97 -0.96 -14.69
CA ARG A 309 -3.95 -0.28 -15.53
C ARG A 309 -4.40 1.05 -14.92
N THR A 310 -4.66 2.01 -15.81
CA THR A 310 -5.24 3.31 -15.49
C THR A 310 -6.64 3.41 -16.06
N PHE A 311 -7.57 3.97 -15.29
CA PHE A 311 -8.96 4.23 -15.63
C PHE A 311 -9.25 5.72 -15.53
N GLY A 312 -10.19 6.23 -16.31
CA GLY A 312 -10.69 7.59 -16.17
C GLY A 312 -11.60 7.76 -14.95
N PHE A 313 -11.79 9.00 -14.48
CA PHE A 313 -12.63 9.30 -13.30
C PHE A 313 -14.02 8.67 -13.38
N ASN A 314 -14.67 8.74 -14.54
CA ASN A 314 -16.01 8.18 -14.74
C ASN A 314 -16.03 6.63 -14.78
N GLU A 315 -14.88 5.98 -14.84
CA GLU A 315 -14.72 4.52 -14.87
C GLU A 315 -14.36 3.95 -13.48
N ALA A 316 -14.56 4.72 -12.40
CA ALA A 316 -14.17 4.30 -11.04
C ALA A 316 -14.72 2.92 -10.66
N ARG A 317 -15.98 2.60 -11.00
CA ARG A 317 -16.55 1.26 -10.76
C ARG A 317 -15.78 0.15 -11.47
N ALA A 318 -15.44 0.36 -12.75
CA ALA A 318 -14.65 -0.62 -13.52
C ALA A 318 -13.25 -0.82 -12.94
N ALA A 319 -12.64 0.24 -12.35
CA ALA A 319 -11.36 0.11 -11.64
C ALA A 319 -11.50 -0.78 -10.40
N PHE A 320 -12.57 -0.66 -9.62
CA PHE A 320 -12.85 -1.53 -8.47
C PHE A 320 -13.12 -2.98 -8.91
N GLU A 321 -13.89 -3.20 -9.98
CA GLU A 321 -14.16 -4.53 -10.56
C GLU A 321 -12.86 -5.18 -11.04
N HIS A 322 -11.98 -4.40 -11.69
CA HIS A 322 -10.66 -4.88 -12.10
C HIS A 322 -9.79 -5.28 -10.88
N LEU A 323 -9.80 -4.49 -9.81
CA LEU A 323 -9.12 -4.83 -8.57
C LEU A 323 -9.69 -6.14 -7.96
N GLU A 324 -11.04 -6.27 -7.93
CA GLU A 324 -11.72 -7.45 -7.40
C GLU A 324 -11.39 -8.73 -8.16
N SER A 325 -11.19 -8.64 -9.48
CA SER A 325 -10.81 -9.78 -10.32
C SER A 325 -9.45 -10.40 -9.95
N GLN A 326 -8.60 -9.69 -9.21
CA GLN A 326 -7.23 -10.09 -8.83
C GLN A 326 -6.31 -10.39 -10.03
N GLN A 327 -6.68 -9.95 -11.23
CA GLN A 327 -5.87 -10.18 -12.44
C GLN A 327 -4.72 -9.17 -12.56
N HIS A 328 -4.78 -8.04 -11.86
CA HIS A 328 -3.77 -6.98 -11.90
C HIS A 328 -2.40 -7.43 -11.36
N LEU A 329 -1.35 -6.76 -11.83
CA LEU A 329 0.02 -6.83 -11.33
C LEU A 329 0.44 -5.43 -10.85
N GLY A 330 0.76 -5.26 -9.56
CA GLY A 330 1.07 -3.94 -9.00
C GLY A 330 -0.17 -3.14 -8.62
N LYS A 331 -0.30 -1.93 -9.16
CA LYS A 331 -1.33 -0.96 -8.75
C LYS A 331 -2.34 -0.67 -9.86
N VAL A 332 -3.57 -0.38 -9.45
CA VAL A 332 -4.67 0.11 -10.30
C VAL A 332 -4.88 1.57 -9.97
N VAL A 333 -4.97 2.44 -10.98
CA VAL A 333 -5.00 3.90 -10.83
C VAL A 333 -6.25 4.46 -11.52
N ILE A 334 -6.79 5.55 -10.98
CA ILE A 334 -7.83 6.38 -11.58
C ILE A 334 -7.25 7.78 -11.81
N THR A 335 -7.32 8.29 -13.05
CA THR A 335 -6.96 9.69 -13.36
C THR A 335 -8.14 10.62 -13.11
N LEU A 336 -7.84 11.79 -12.57
CA LEU A 336 -8.78 12.88 -12.31
C LEU A 336 -8.36 14.09 -13.16
N ASP A 337 -8.88 14.16 -14.38
CA ASP A 337 -8.62 15.25 -15.33
C ASP A 337 -9.64 16.40 -15.21
#